data_c60b1d1d6ecdd6b4d0e8f7225cb82556
#
_entry.id   c60b1d1d6ecdd6b4d0e8f7225cb82556
#
_cell.length_a   1.000
_cell.length_b   1.000
_cell.length_c   1.000
_cell.angle_alpha   90.00
_cell.angle_beta   90.00
_cell.angle_gamma   90.00
#
_symmetry.space_group_name_H-M   'P 1'
#
loop_
_entity.id
_entity.type
_entity.pdbx_description
1 polymer ?
#
loop_
_entity_poly.entity_id
_entity_poly.type
_entity_poly.pdbx_seq_one_letter_code
_entity_poly.pdbx_strand_id
1 'polypeptide(L)'
;VKLTRAKLESLVEDLVERSLAPLKLALKDAGKSASEIDEVILVGGQTRMPLVQDKVTEFFGKEPRKDVNPDEAVAVGASLQGAVLAGDVTDVLLLDVTPLSLGIETMGSVMTKLIDSNTTIPTKKSHICLKKSEFIDQLLI
;
A
#
# COMPACT_ATOMS: atom_id res chain seq x y z
N VAL A 1 11.06 33.21 17.06
CA VAL A 1 9.68 32.73 16.84
C VAL A 1 9.48 31.50 17.67
N LYS A 2 8.45 31.46 18.50
CA LYS A 2 8.08 30.28 19.26
C LYS A 2 7.00 29.54 18.46
N LEU A 3 7.31 28.33 18.02
CA LEU A 3 6.35 27.40 17.42
C LEU A 3 5.87 26.42 18.49
N THR A 4 4.59 26.47 18.81
CA THR A 4 3.97 25.52 19.75
C THR A 4 3.48 24.28 18.99
N ARG A 5 3.32 23.14 19.67
CA ARG A 5 2.74 21.92 19.11
C ARG A 5 1.36 22.20 18.49
N ALA A 6 0.48 22.85 19.21
CA ALA A 6 -0.86 23.18 18.71
C ALA A 6 -0.84 24.01 17.43
N LYS A 7 0.11 24.97 17.32
CA LYS A 7 0.26 25.75 16.09
C LYS A 7 0.78 24.91 14.93
N LEU A 8 1.71 24.00 15.16
CA LEU A 8 2.17 23.06 14.14
C LEU A 8 1.03 22.16 13.66
N GLU A 9 0.32 21.54 14.59
CA GLU A 9 -0.82 20.68 14.30
C GLU A 9 -1.88 21.41 13.47
N SER A 10 -2.24 22.64 13.83
CA SER A 10 -3.18 23.46 13.06
C SER A 10 -2.73 23.79 11.63
N LEU A 11 -1.43 23.81 11.36
CA LEU A 11 -0.88 24.07 10.04
C LEU A 11 -0.84 22.84 9.12
N VAL A 12 -0.87 21.65 9.72
CA VAL A 12 -0.75 20.40 8.96
C VAL A 12 -2.00 19.52 9.05
N GLU A 13 -3.04 19.96 9.73
CA GLU A 13 -4.25 19.20 9.97
C GLU A 13 -4.90 18.71 8.68
N ASP A 14 -4.99 19.58 7.67
CA ASP A 14 -5.55 19.23 6.36
C ASP A 14 -4.75 18.12 5.67
N LEU A 15 -3.42 18.11 5.82
CA LEU A 15 -2.55 17.06 5.27
C LEU A 15 -2.78 15.72 5.97
N VAL A 16 -2.92 15.75 7.29
CA VAL A 16 -3.22 14.56 8.09
C VAL A 16 -4.61 14.01 7.74
N GLU A 17 -5.62 14.86 7.63
CA GLU A 17 -6.96 14.42 7.23
C GLU A 17 -7.00 13.82 5.83
N ARG A 18 -6.27 14.39 4.87
CA ARG A 18 -6.16 13.83 3.52
C ARG A 18 -5.54 12.43 3.51
N SER A 19 -4.69 12.08 4.47
CA SER A 19 -4.11 10.74 4.58
C SER A 19 -5.13 9.65 4.95
N LEU A 20 -6.28 10.02 5.50
CA LEU A 20 -7.37 9.08 5.81
C LEU A 20 -8.11 8.59 4.56
N ALA A 21 -8.08 9.32 3.46
CA ALA A 21 -8.78 8.92 2.24
C ALA A 21 -8.19 7.63 1.61
N PRO A 22 -6.87 7.48 1.41
CA PRO A 22 -6.25 6.22 0.99
C PRO A 22 -6.54 5.07 1.94
N LEU A 23 -6.57 5.33 3.26
CA LEU A 23 -6.85 4.32 4.27
C LEU A 23 -8.28 3.78 4.14
N LYS A 24 -9.27 4.66 3.95
CA LYS A 24 -10.66 4.26 3.68
C LYS A 24 -10.78 3.46 2.38
N LEU A 25 -10.05 3.85 1.34
CA LEU A 25 -10.04 3.14 0.07
C LEU A 25 -9.45 1.74 0.23
N ALA A 26 -8.32 1.60 0.94
CA ALA A 26 -7.70 0.31 1.20
C ALA A 26 -8.63 -0.65 1.96
N LEU A 27 -9.34 -0.17 2.98
CA LEU A 27 -10.35 -0.98 3.68
C LEU A 27 -11.50 -1.41 2.77
N LYS A 28 -11.98 -0.50 1.93
CA LYS A 28 -13.03 -0.80 0.95
C LYS A 28 -12.57 -1.86 -0.05
N ASP A 29 -11.36 -1.74 -0.59
CA ASP A 29 -10.79 -2.69 -1.54
C ASP A 29 -10.56 -4.07 -0.91
N ALA A 30 -10.19 -4.10 0.37
CA ALA A 30 -10.07 -5.32 1.15
C ALA A 30 -11.44 -5.92 1.57
N GLY A 31 -12.55 -5.20 1.38
CA GLY A 31 -13.87 -5.61 1.84
C GLY A 31 -13.97 -5.70 3.36
N LYS A 32 -13.20 -4.87 4.08
CA LYS A 32 -13.11 -4.87 5.53
C LYS A 32 -13.61 -3.57 6.14
N SER A 33 -14.18 -3.66 7.32
CA SER A 33 -14.47 -2.51 8.18
C SER A 33 -13.31 -2.22 9.13
N ALA A 34 -13.23 -1.00 9.64
CA ALA A 34 -12.19 -0.62 10.61
C ALA A 34 -12.19 -1.49 11.87
N SER A 35 -13.37 -1.97 12.29
CA SER A 35 -13.53 -2.84 13.46
C SER A 35 -13.01 -4.26 13.26
N GLU A 36 -12.90 -4.73 12.01
CA GLU A 36 -12.37 -6.06 11.67
C GLU A 36 -10.84 -6.09 11.55
N ILE A 37 -10.20 -4.95 11.70
CA ILE A 37 -8.73 -4.89 11.74
C ILE A 37 -8.26 -5.26 13.14
N ASP A 38 -7.47 -6.30 13.25
CA ASP A 38 -6.96 -6.79 14.54
C ASP A 38 -5.91 -5.85 15.12
N GLU A 39 -4.94 -5.45 14.32
CA GLU A 39 -3.81 -4.63 14.74
C GLU A 39 -3.52 -3.51 13.75
N VAL A 40 -3.07 -2.36 14.26
CA VAL A 40 -2.62 -1.22 13.48
C VAL A 40 -1.15 -0.96 13.80
N ILE A 41 -0.32 -0.99 12.78
CA ILE A 41 1.11 -0.72 12.89
C ILE A 41 1.42 0.55 12.11
N LEU A 42 2.04 1.52 12.77
CA LEU A 42 2.49 2.75 12.15
C LEU A 42 3.93 2.61 11.66
N VAL A 43 4.19 3.01 10.42
CA VAL A 43 5.52 2.96 9.82
C VAL A 43 5.92 4.33 9.28
N GLY A 44 7.24 4.60 9.29
CA GLY A 44 7.82 5.87 8.87
C GLY A 44 7.85 6.93 9.98
N GLY A 45 8.89 7.75 9.99
CA GLY A 45 9.15 8.74 11.04
C GLY A 45 8.04 9.75 11.27
N GLN A 46 7.28 10.13 10.22
CA GLN A 46 6.18 11.08 10.33
C GLN A 46 5.01 10.56 11.19
N THR A 47 4.85 9.26 11.32
CA THR A 47 3.81 8.65 12.17
C THR A 47 4.09 8.79 13.67
N ARG A 48 5.26 9.31 14.04
CA ARG A 48 5.58 9.71 15.42
C ARG A 48 4.81 10.96 15.86
N MET A 49 4.25 11.72 14.91
CA MET A 49 3.44 12.89 15.21
C MET A 49 2.18 12.49 16.00
N PRO A 50 1.94 13.07 17.18
CA PRO A 50 0.78 12.72 18.00
C PRO A 50 -0.55 12.89 17.26
N LEU A 51 -0.72 13.98 16.49
CA LEU A 51 -1.93 14.21 15.70
C LEU A 51 -2.24 13.05 14.75
N VAL A 52 -1.23 12.43 14.12
CA VAL A 52 -1.41 11.26 13.26
C VAL A 52 -1.88 10.06 14.08
N GLN A 53 -1.26 9.82 15.23
CA GLN A 53 -1.63 8.72 16.13
C GLN A 53 -3.06 8.89 16.66
N ASP A 54 -3.42 10.10 17.04
CA ASP A 54 -4.77 10.42 17.56
C ASP A 54 -5.83 10.18 16.47
N LYS A 55 -5.60 10.66 15.25
CA LYS A 55 -6.52 10.46 14.10
C LYS A 55 -6.66 8.99 13.70
N VAL A 56 -5.58 8.22 13.73
CA VAL A 56 -5.61 6.78 13.47
C VAL A 56 -6.37 6.04 14.57
N THR A 57 -6.13 6.41 15.83
CA THR A 57 -6.85 5.85 16.96
C THR A 57 -8.34 6.15 16.88
N GLU A 58 -8.71 7.37 16.55
CA GLU A 58 -10.12 7.77 16.34
C GLU A 58 -10.76 6.95 15.21
N PHE A 59 -10.05 6.75 14.11
CA PHE A 59 -10.55 6.04 12.95
C PHE A 59 -10.78 4.54 13.19
N PHE A 60 -9.84 3.87 13.85
CA PHE A 60 -9.94 2.42 14.12
C PHE A 60 -10.63 2.08 15.45
N GLY A 61 -10.81 3.07 16.32
CA GLY A 61 -11.32 2.84 17.69
C GLY A 61 -10.37 2.07 18.60
N LYS A 62 -9.10 1.96 18.22
CA LYS A 62 -8.03 1.27 18.96
C LYS A 62 -6.68 1.95 18.78
N GLU A 63 -5.82 1.88 19.80
CA GLU A 63 -4.47 2.42 19.70
C GLU A 63 -3.59 1.58 18.75
N PRO A 64 -2.75 2.25 17.94
CA PRO A 64 -1.70 1.56 17.19
C PRO A 64 -0.71 0.85 18.11
N ARG A 65 -0.11 -0.22 17.64
CA ARG A 65 0.95 -0.93 18.37
C ARG A 65 2.14 -0.01 18.61
N LYS A 66 2.68 -0.06 19.83
CA LYS A 66 3.81 0.77 20.30
C LYS A 66 5.14 0.01 20.38
N ASP A 67 5.08 -1.31 20.23
CA ASP A 67 6.23 -2.21 20.31
C ASP A 67 7.01 -2.31 18.99
N VAL A 68 6.46 -1.79 17.90
CA VAL A 68 7.12 -1.73 16.59
C VAL A 68 7.74 -0.35 16.39
N ASN A 69 9.06 -0.30 16.14
CA ASN A 69 9.74 0.95 15.80
C ASN A 69 9.36 1.38 14.38
N PRO A 70 8.71 2.55 14.21
CA PRO A 70 8.26 3.01 12.88
C PRO A 70 9.40 3.24 11.87
N ASP A 71 10.61 3.52 12.35
CA ASP A 71 11.77 3.79 11.49
C ASP A 71 12.43 2.50 10.98
N GLU A 72 12.25 1.39 11.69
CA GLU A 72 12.89 0.10 11.42
C GLU A 72 11.93 -0.93 10.81
N ALA A 73 10.62 -0.73 10.94
CA ALA A 73 9.60 -1.70 10.56
C ALA A 73 9.75 -2.21 9.11
N VAL A 74 10.06 -1.31 8.18
CA VAL A 74 10.25 -1.65 6.75
C VAL A 74 11.51 -2.51 6.57
N ALA A 75 12.61 -2.18 7.25
CA ALA A 75 13.85 -2.93 7.15
C ALA A 75 13.71 -4.34 7.75
N VAL A 76 13.02 -4.46 8.88
CA VAL A 76 12.69 -5.75 9.50
C VAL A 76 11.81 -6.59 8.57
N GLY A 77 10.76 -6.00 7.99
CA GLY A 77 9.90 -6.67 7.01
C GLY A 77 10.66 -7.15 5.78
N ALA A 78 11.54 -6.32 5.22
CA ALA A 78 12.38 -6.68 4.10
C ALA A 78 13.35 -7.84 4.43
N SER A 79 13.91 -7.85 5.65
CA SER A 79 14.78 -8.93 6.12
C SER A 79 14.02 -10.26 6.23
N LEU A 80 12.80 -10.22 6.78
CA LEU A 80 11.93 -11.40 6.86
C LEU A 80 11.57 -11.92 5.48
N GLN A 81 11.21 -11.03 4.55
CA GLN A 81 10.92 -11.42 3.17
C GLN A 81 12.13 -12.03 2.48
N GLY A 82 13.33 -11.48 2.72
CA GLY A 82 14.59 -12.05 2.23
C GLY A 82 14.81 -13.47 2.75
N ALA A 83 14.58 -13.71 4.04
CA ALA A 83 14.68 -15.03 4.64
C ALA A 83 13.64 -16.04 4.08
N VAL A 84 12.43 -15.59 3.81
CA VAL A 84 11.40 -16.41 3.13
C VAL A 84 11.86 -16.81 1.72
N LEU A 85 12.38 -15.85 0.96
CA LEU A 85 12.90 -16.11 -0.40
C LEU A 85 14.13 -17.03 -0.41
N ALA A 86 14.97 -16.96 0.62
CA ALA A 86 16.12 -17.86 0.81
C ALA A 86 15.71 -19.27 1.27
N GLY A 87 14.48 -19.43 1.75
CA GLY A 87 13.97 -20.70 2.29
C GLY A 87 14.30 -20.94 3.76
N ASP A 88 14.85 -19.94 4.45
CA ASP A 88 15.19 -20.02 5.87
C ASP A 88 13.96 -19.91 6.78
N VAL A 89 12.90 -19.26 6.28
CA VAL A 89 11.61 -19.08 6.96
C VAL A 89 10.50 -19.62 6.07
N THR A 90 9.72 -20.57 6.57
CA THR A 90 8.65 -21.25 5.83
C THR A 90 7.24 -20.93 6.35
N ASP A 91 7.16 -20.35 7.54
CA ASP A 91 5.89 -20.16 8.27
C ASP A 91 5.19 -18.84 7.94
N VAL A 92 5.81 -18.00 7.10
CA VAL A 92 5.28 -16.70 6.69
C VAL A 92 5.04 -16.72 5.18
N LEU A 93 3.81 -16.45 4.78
CA LEU A 93 3.45 -16.24 3.37
C LEU A 93 3.06 -14.77 3.18
N LEU A 94 3.85 -14.04 2.40
CA LEU A 94 3.47 -12.73 1.91
C LEU A 94 3.01 -12.86 0.46
N LEU A 95 1.76 -12.50 0.21
CA LEU A 95 1.22 -12.32 -1.13
C LEU A 95 1.01 -10.83 -1.36
N ASP A 96 1.66 -10.33 -2.38
CA ASP A 96 1.48 -8.93 -2.81
C ASP A 96 0.52 -8.84 -3.99
N VAL A 97 0.05 -7.64 -4.32
CA VAL A 97 -0.90 -7.39 -5.38
C VAL A 97 -0.47 -6.21 -6.26
N THR A 98 -0.96 -6.20 -7.50
CA THR A 98 -0.78 -5.04 -8.37
C THR A 98 -1.61 -3.86 -7.84
N PRO A 99 -1.01 -2.70 -7.54
CA PRO A 99 -1.76 -1.56 -7.01
C PRO A 99 -2.66 -0.90 -8.07
N LEU A 100 -2.29 -1.02 -9.33
CA LEU A 100 -3.00 -0.47 -10.47
C LEU A 100 -3.27 -1.55 -11.51
N SER A 101 -4.31 -1.34 -12.32
CA SER A 101 -4.52 -2.17 -13.51
C SER A 101 -3.44 -1.91 -14.53
N LEU A 102 -2.92 -2.98 -15.14
CA LEU A 102 -1.88 -2.94 -16.16
C LEU A 102 -2.49 -3.31 -17.51
N GLY A 103 -2.05 -2.65 -18.56
CA GLY A 103 -2.58 -2.88 -19.89
C GLY A 103 -1.69 -2.33 -20.98
N ILE A 104 -2.15 -2.46 -22.19
CA ILE A 104 -1.49 -1.94 -23.40
C ILE A 104 -2.37 -0.85 -24.03
N GLU A 105 -1.72 0.12 -24.66
CA GLU A 105 -2.42 1.07 -25.52
C GLU A 105 -2.78 0.39 -26.85
N THR A 106 -4.03 0.47 -27.21
CA THR A 106 -4.57 -0.04 -28.49
C THR A 106 -4.97 1.12 -29.40
N MET A 107 -5.39 0.80 -30.64
CA MET A 107 -5.80 1.82 -31.61
C MET A 107 -6.78 2.84 -31.02
N GLY A 108 -6.52 4.12 -31.27
CA GLY A 108 -7.33 5.22 -30.76
C GLY A 108 -6.98 5.67 -29.34
N SER A 109 -5.76 5.38 -28.87
CA SER A 109 -5.27 5.72 -27.52
C SER A 109 -6.15 5.14 -26.40
N VAL A 110 -6.73 3.96 -26.64
CA VAL A 110 -7.54 3.24 -25.67
C VAL A 110 -6.66 2.27 -24.89
N MET A 111 -6.72 2.35 -23.55
CA MET A 111 -6.08 1.37 -22.68
C MET A 111 -6.88 0.07 -22.67
N THR A 112 -6.30 -1.00 -23.21
CA THR A 112 -6.82 -2.35 -23.06
C THR A 112 -6.19 -3.01 -21.86
N LYS A 113 -6.99 -3.22 -20.81
CA LYS A 113 -6.56 -3.81 -19.55
C LYS A 113 -6.26 -5.29 -19.71
N LEU A 114 -5.08 -5.72 -19.26
CA LEU A 114 -4.64 -7.13 -19.26
C LEU A 114 -4.64 -7.75 -17.87
N ILE A 115 -4.22 -6.98 -16.88
CA ILE A 115 -4.16 -7.38 -15.48
C ILE A 115 -4.94 -6.34 -14.68
N ASP A 116 -5.91 -6.79 -13.92
CA ASP A 116 -6.68 -5.91 -13.05
C ASP A 116 -5.88 -5.49 -11.82
N SER A 117 -6.16 -4.29 -11.29
CA SER A 117 -5.68 -3.90 -9.96
C SER A 117 -6.10 -4.95 -8.92
N ASN A 118 -5.31 -5.05 -7.86
CA ASN A 118 -5.48 -6.05 -6.78
C ASN A 118 -5.36 -7.51 -7.25
N THR A 119 -4.73 -7.76 -8.41
CA THR A 119 -4.35 -9.12 -8.82
C THR A 119 -3.09 -9.56 -8.06
N THR A 120 -3.14 -10.73 -7.44
CA THR A 120 -1.99 -11.31 -6.72
C THR A 120 -0.81 -11.55 -7.65
N ILE A 121 0.38 -11.18 -7.21
CA ILE A 121 1.64 -11.41 -7.92
C ILE A 121 2.43 -12.56 -7.27
N PRO A 122 3.23 -13.32 -8.06
CA PRO A 122 3.51 -13.12 -9.49
C PRO A 122 2.33 -13.49 -10.40
N THR A 123 2.14 -12.72 -11.46
CA THR A 123 1.09 -12.98 -12.47
C THR A 123 1.62 -12.70 -13.88
N LYS A 124 1.06 -13.39 -14.87
CA LYS A 124 1.42 -13.23 -16.28
C LYS A 124 0.17 -13.20 -17.13
N LYS A 125 0.08 -12.23 -18.03
CA LYS A 125 -0.93 -12.16 -19.09
C LYS A 125 -0.26 -11.85 -20.42
N SER A 126 -0.74 -12.51 -21.47
CA SER A 126 -0.32 -12.25 -22.85
C SER A 126 -1.53 -11.89 -23.69
N HIS A 127 -1.35 -10.98 -24.62
CA HIS A 127 -2.37 -10.58 -25.59
C HIS A 127 -1.76 -10.58 -26.99
N ILE A 128 -2.47 -11.15 -27.95
CA ILE A 128 -2.03 -11.16 -29.34
C ILE A 128 -2.56 -9.91 -30.00
N CYS A 129 -1.67 -8.96 -30.28
CA CYS A 129 -1.99 -7.78 -31.08
C CYS A 129 -1.70 -8.06 -32.56
N LEU A 130 -2.75 -8.21 -33.36
CA LEU A 130 -2.59 -8.31 -34.80
C LEU A 130 -2.36 -6.90 -35.36
N LYS A 131 -1.11 -6.50 -35.51
CA LYS A 131 -0.73 -5.36 -36.32
C LYS A 131 -0.28 -5.89 -37.68
N LYS A 132 -0.64 -5.21 -38.72
CA LYS A 132 -0.42 -5.65 -40.11
C LYS A 132 1.06 -5.88 -40.53
N SER A 133 2.02 -5.71 -39.59
CA SER A 133 3.45 -5.90 -39.86
C SER A 133 4.42 -6.20 -38.70
N GLU A 134 4.01 -6.30 -37.40
CA GLU A 134 5.00 -6.59 -36.34
C GLU A 134 4.39 -7.28 -35.12
N PHE A 135 5.11 -8.27 -34.58
CA PHE A 135 4.84 -8.93 -33.28
C PHE A 135 5.37 -8.05 -32.15
N ILE A 136 4.59 -7.83 -31.10
CA ILE A 136 5.03 -7.15 -29.89
C ILE A 136 5.18 -8.16 -28.74
N ASP A 137 6.32 -8.08 -28.07
CA ASP A 137 6.79 -8.95 -27.03
C ASP A 137 5.96 -8.93 -25.74
N GLN A 138 6.12 -10.01 -24.98
CA GLN A 138 5.42 -10.34 -23.73
C GLN A 138 5.75 -9.33 -22.63
N LEU A 139 4.72 -8.85 -21.90
CA LEU A 139 4.90 -8.14 -20.64
C LEU A 139 5.01 -9.18 -19.52
N LEU A 140 6.17 -9.23 -18.86
CA LEU A 140 6.43 -10.03 -17.66
C LEU A 140 6.47 -9.08 -16.47
N ILE A 141 5.65 -9.29 -15.46
CA ILE A 141 5.72 -8.62 -14.16
C ILE A 141 5.81 -9.69 -13.08
#